data_e4d026d3bc85b7ca14c2c9a91ee3ef51
#
_entry.id   e4d026d3bc85b7ca14c2c9a91ee3ef51
#
_cell.length_a   1.000
_cell.length_b   1.000
_cell.length_c   1.000
_cell.angle_alpha   90.00
_cell.angle_beta   90.00
_cell.angle_gamma   90.00
#
_symmetry.space_group_name_H-M   'P 1'
#
loop_
_entity.id
_entity.type
_entity.pdbx_description
1 polymer ?
#
loop_
_entity_poly.entity_id
_entity_poly.type
_entity_poly.pdbx_seq_one_letter_code
_entity_poly.pdbx_strand_id
1 'polypeptide(L)'
;MNKRVVVVAGGGGFIGGHLVKKLLDLGTCHVRAVDIKPLEDWYQVSPAAENFAGPADGDARDFRVCRTVCRGASDVYQLAADMGGMGFIENNKALCMLSVLTNTHMLLASQEAGVKRFFFSSSACVYNAEKQVNPHVTALAEADAYPGLPEDGYGWEKLFSERMCRHFREDFGIQTRVARFHNVYGPNGTWRGGREKAPAAVCRKVIAAKASGDHSIEIWGDGTQTRSFMYIDDCVEGIGKIIDSQIYEPINLGSSELVTINQLVDIAEEIAGIKLKRHYKLDAPRGVAGRNSDNTKIKSYLGWEPSISLKQGIAATYRWIEEEFRKECNAADARSLATSGYSHGSKPIPGDGYVAESKHMDTWRQGIPVGYGKPG
;
A
#
# COMPACT_ATOMS: atom_id res chain seq x y z
N MET A 1 21.67 -0.84 -28.08
CA MET A 1 21.29 -1.99 -27.23
C MET A 1 19.81 -1.88 -26.94
N ASN A 2 19.03 -2.97 -27.11
CA ASN A 2 17.64 -2.96 -26.71
C ASN A 2 17.56 -2.80 -25.19
N LYS A 3 16.77 -1.84 -24.70
CA LYS A 3 16.51 -1.68 -23.27
C LYS A 3 15.81 -2.93 -22.73
N ARG A 4 16.19 -3.39 -21.52
CA ARG A 4 15.49 -4.49 -20.83
C ARG A 4 14.03 -4.10 -20.55
N VAL A 5 13.11 -5.03 -20.63
CA VAL A 5 11.70 -4.83 -20.27
C VAL A 5 11.51 -5.17 -18.80
N VAL A 6 10.85 -4.29 -18.08
CA VAL A 6 10.54 -4.42 -16.64
C VAL A 6 9.05 -4.27 -16.44
N VAL A 7 8.43 -5.22 -15.72
CA VAL A 7 7.01 -5.17 -15.38
C VAL A 7 6.83 -4.73 -13.93
N VAL A 8 5.91 -3.78 -13.70
CA VAL A 8 5.48 -3.36 -12.36
C VAL A 8 3.98 -3.62 -12.23
N ALA A 9 3.61 -4.76 -11.66
CA ALA A 9 2.23 -5.06 -11.32
C ALA A 9 1.83 -4.30 -10.05
N GLY A 10 0.69 -3.62 -10.06
CA GLY A 10 0.34 -2.58 -9.09
C GLY A 10 0.90 -1.21 -9.46
N GLY A 11 1.26 -0.98 -10.75
CA GLY A 11 1.88 0.24 -11.25
C GLY A 11 1.02 1.50 -11.11
N GLY A 12 -0.31 1.36 -11.10
CA GLY A 12 -1.25 2.43 -10.78
C GLY A 12 -1.50 2.64 -9.28
N GLY A 13 -0.84 1.84 -8.42
CA GLY A 13 -0.88 1.98 -6.97
C GLY A 13 0.14 2.99 -6.45
N PHE A 14 0.10 3.22 -5.13
CA PHE A 14 0.98 4.16 -4.44
C PHE A 14 2.46 3.83 -4.64
N ILE A 15 2.90 2.65 -4.16
CA ILE A 15 4.32 2.25 -4.23
C ILE A 15 4.72 1.98 -5.69
N GLY A 16 3.82 1.35 -6.46
CA GLY A 16 4.06 1.01 -7.86
C GLY A 16 4.28 2.24 -8.73
N GLY A 17 3.48 3.30 -8.57
CA GLY A 17 3.65 4.54 -9.32
C GLY A 17 5.01 5.22 -9.06
N HIS A 18 5.44 5.29 -7.80
CA HIS A 18 6.77 5.80 -7.45
C HIS A 18 7.89 4.93 -8.02
N LEU A 19 7.73 3.60 -7.99
CA LEU A 19 8.71 2.68 -8.57
C LEU A 19 8.79 2.83 -10.09
N VAL A 20 7.65 2.93 -10.80
CA VAL A 20 7.59 3.19 -12.25
C VAL A 20 8.37 4.46 -12.58
N LYS A 21 8.09 5.56 -11.87
CA LYS A 21 8.80 6.82 -12.06
C LYS A 21 10.31 6.64 -11.87
N LYS A 22 10.75 6.02 -10.78
CA LYS A 22 12.17 5.78 -10.48
C LYS A 22 12.86 4.96 -11.56
N LEU A 23 12.21 3.90 -12.06
CA LEU A 23 12.76 3.04 -13.12
C LEU A 23 12.91 3.80 -14.44
N LEU A 24 11.96 4.66 -14.78
CA LEU A 24 12.02 5.53 -15.96
C LEU A 24 13.13 6.58 -15.84
N ASP A 25 13.27 7.21 -14.67
CA ASP A 25 14.32 8.21 -14.39
C ASP A 25 15.74 7.63 -14.53
N LEU A 26 15.92 6.33 -14.23
CA LEU A 26 17.18 5.62 -14.48
C LEU A 26 17.49 5.45 -15.98
N GLY A 27 16.52 5.50 -16.87
CA GLY A 27 16.66 5.46 -18.31
C GLY A 27 17.16 4.12 -18.90
N THR A 28 17.34 3.08 -18.08
CA THR A 28 18.00 1.81 -18.45
C THR A 28 17.04 0.71 -18.91
N CYS A 29 15.72 0.93 -18.76
CA CYS A 29 14.70 -0.07 -19.08
C CYS A 29 13.49 0.53 -19.80
N HIS A 30 12.70 -0.33 -20.42
CA HIS A 30 11.33 -0.08 -20.85
C HIS A 30 10.40 -0.62 -19.76
N VAL A 31 9.49 0.23 -19.26
CA VAL A 31 8.61 -0.13 -18.12
C VAL A 31 7.21 -0.41 -18.60
N ARG A 32 6.66 -1.54 -18.19
CA ARG A 32 5.24 -1.89 -18.27
C ARG A 32 4.60 -1.72 -16.91
N ALA A 33 3.71 -0.74 -16.76
CA ALA A 33 2.93 -0.51 -15.57
C ALA A 33 1.57 -1.18 -15.71
N VAL A 34 1.20 -2.06 -14.77
CA VAL A 34 0.00 -2.90 -14.83
C VAL A 34 -0.85 -2.69 -13.59
N ASP A 35 -2.11 -2.32 -13.75
CA ASP A 35 -3.05 -2.17 -12.62
C ASP A 35 -4.49 -2.36 -13.07
N ILE A 36 -5.30 -3.05 -12.26
CA ILE A 36 -6.73 -3.24 -12.49
C ILE A 36 -7.53 -1.93 -12.48
N LYS A 37 -7.02 -0.89 -11.82
CA LYS A 37 -7.66 0.42 -11.80
C LYS A 37 -7.65 1.05 -13.19
N PRO A 38 -8.74 1.72 -13.61
CA PRO A 38 -8.72 2.54 -14.80
C PRO A 38 -7.65 3.64 -14.69
N LEU A 39 -7.11 4.06 -15.82
CA LEU A 39 -5.94 4.96 -15.86
C LEU A 39 -6.21 6.32 -15.19
N GLU A 40 -7.43 6.80 -15.27
CA GLU A 40 -7.90 8.03 -14.62
C GLU A 40 -7.87 7.99 -13.09
N ASP A 41 -7.85 6.79 -12.49
CA ASP A 41 -7.78 6.59 -11.05
C ASP A 41 -6.33 6.47 -10.53
N TRP A 42 -5.33 6.59 -11.40
CA TRP A 42 -3.93 6.55 -10.99
C TRP A 42 -3.47 7.94 -10.57
N TYR A 43 -2.94 8.08 -9.37
CA TYR A 43 -2.32 9.34 -8.94
C TYR A 43 -1.05 9.70 -9.72
N GLN A 44 -0.37 8.69 -10.28
CA GLN A 44 0.87 8.84 -11.01
C GLN A 44 0.79 8.08 -12.33
N VAL A 45 0.49 8.79 -13.40
CA VAL A 45 0.55 8.26 -14.77
C VAL A 45 1.86 8.69 -15.40
N SER A 46 2.65 7.73 -15.87
CA SER A 46 3.88 8.01 -16.60
C SER A 46 3.68 7.74 -18.10
N PRO A 47 3.61 8.76 -18.93
CA PRO A 47 3.40 8.57 -20.39
C PRO A 47 4.54 7.82 -21.08
N ALA A 48 5.73 7.79 -20.47
CA ALA A 48 6.88 7.04 -20.98
C ALA A 48 6.84 5.53 -20.65
N ALA A 49 5.89 5.08 -19.83
CA ALA A 49 5.62 3.67 -19.58
C ALA A 49 4.55 3.12 -20.53
N GLU A 50 4.62 1.82 -20.80
CA GLU A 50 3.52 1.07 -21.41
C GLU A 50 2.50 0.74 -20.32
N ASN A 51 1.35 1.46 -20.30
CA ASN A 51 0.37 1.36 -19.24
C ASN A 51 -0.74 0.36 -19.61
N PHE A 52 -0.85 -0.73 -18.86
CA PHE A 52 -1.92 -1.72 -18.91
C PHE A 52 -2.89 -1.42 -17.77
N ALA A 53 -4.03 -0.81 -18.07
CA ALA A 53 -4.95 -0.29 -17.07
C ALA A 53 -6.38 -0.82 -17.25
N GLY A 54 -7.09 -0.95 -16.14
CA GLY A 54 -8.47 -1.40 -16.12
C GLY A 54 -8.64 -2.93 -16.15
N PRO A 55 -9.89 -3.40 -16.01
CA PRO A 55 -10.18 -4.84 -15.86
C PRO A 55 -9.82 -5.69 -17.08
N ALA A 56 -9.81 -5.12 -18.29
CA ALA A 56 -9.53 -5.87 -19.51
C ALA A 56 -8.03 -6.14 -19.70
N ASP A 57 -7.18 -5.15 -19.43
CA ASP A 57 -5.77 -5.19 -19.78
C ASP A 57 -4.83 -5.18 -18.56
N GLY A 58 -5.32 -4.79 -17.38
CA GLY A 58 -4.54 -4.62 -16.15
C GLY A 58 -4.89 -5.58 -15.01
N ASP A 59 -5.87 -6.48 -15.18
CA ASP A 59 -6.24 -7.43 -14.13
C ASP A 59 -5.30 -8.63 -14.07
N ALA A 60 -4.31 -8.57 -13.20
CA ALA A 60 -3.35 -9.66 -12.99
C ALA A 60 -3.95 -10.93 -12.34
N ARG A 61 -5.25 -10.97 -12.04
CA ARG A 61 -5.98 -12.20 -11.71
C ARG A 61 -6.33 -13.00 -12.98
N ASP A 62 -6.30 -12.36 -14.16
CA ASP A 62 -6.40 -13.05 -15.45
C ASP A 62 -5.02 -13.48 -15.92
N PHE A 63 -4.81 -14.78 -16.03
CA PHE A 63 -3.54 -15.35 -16.48
C PHE A 63 -3.14 -14.88 -17.89
N ARG A 64 -4.10 -14.57 -18.77
CA ARG A 64 -3.85 -14.06 -20.11
C ARG A 64 -3.18 -12.69 -20.07
N VAL A 65 -3.64 -11.81 -19.16
CA VAL A 65 -3.02 -10.51 -18.89
C VAL A 65 -1.58 -10.72 -18.41
N CYS A 66 -1.37 -11.59 -17.41
CA CYS A 66 -0.04 -11.88 -16.88
C CYS A 66 0.92 -12.38 -17.97
N ARG A 67 0.50 -13.31 -18.84
CA ARG A 67 1.30 -13.79 -19.97
C ARG A 67 1.63 -12.68 -20.98
N THR A 68 0.69 -11.76 -21.22
CA THR A 68 0.89 -10.64 -22.14
C THR A 68 1.95 -9.68 -21.60
N VAL A 69 1.80 -9.25 -20.36
CA VAL A 69 2.71 -8.25 -19.75
C VAL A 69 4.10 -8.81 -19.46
N CYS A 70 4.22 -10.12 -19.17
CA CYS A 70 5.50 -10.76 -18.91
C CYS A 70 6.28 -11.13 -20.18
N ARG A 71 5.68 -11.09 -21.38
CA ARG A 71 6.35 -11.50 -22.62
C ARG A 71 7.60 -10.64 -22.87
N GLY A 72 8.78 -11.31 -22.92
CA GLY A 72 10.07 -10.67 -23.12
C GLY A 72 10.55 -9.80 -21.95
N ALA A 73 9.90 -9.86 -20.79
CA ALA A 73 10.35 -9.17 -19.60
C ALA A 73 11.59 -9.86 -18.99
N SER A 74 12.51 -9.06 -18.49
CA SER A 74 13.67 -9.52 -17.72
C SER A 74 13.41 -9.55 -16.23
N ASP A 75 12.64 -8.58 -15.74
CA ASP A 75 12.36 -8.37 -14.33
C ASP A 75 10.86 -8.10 -14.10
N VAL A 76 10.33 -8.63 -13.01
CA VAL A 76 8.96 -8.40 -12.57
C VAL A 76 8.95 -7.92 -11.13
N TYR A 77 8.25 -6.82 -10.87
CA TYR A 77 7.94 -6.32 -9.53
C TYR A 77 6.46 -6.56 -9.26
N GLN A 78 6.16 -7.54 -8.43
CA GLN A 78 4.80 -7.88 -8.04
C GLN A 78 4.42 -7.12 -6.75
N LEU A 79 3.72 -6.00 -6.93
CA LEU A 79 3.23 -5.13 -5.86
C LEU A 79 1.69 -5.12 -5.78
N ALA A 80 1.02 -5.71 -6.77
CA ALA A 80 -0.44 -5.73 -6.82
C ALA A 80 -1.03 -6.60 -5.72
N ALA A 81 -1.95 -6.04 -4.95
CA ALA A 81 -2.74 -6.74 -3.95
C ALA A 81 -3.98 -5.92 -3.59
N ASP A 82 -5.08 -6.58 -3.23
CA ASP A 82 -6.19 -5.93 -2.57
C ASP A 82 -5.86 -5.73 -1.09
N MET A 83 -5.63 -4.47 -0.72
CA MET A 83 -5.26 -4.10 0.65
C MET A 83 -5.64 -2.66 0.97
N GLY A 84 -5.59 -2.32 2.25
CA GLY A 84 -5.86 -0.97 2.75
C GLY A 84 -5.35 -0.81 4.18
N GLY A 85 -5.90 0.17 4.92
CA GLY A 85 -5.73 0.28 6.36
C GLY A 85 -6.46 -0.86 7.10
N MET A 86 -6.32 -0.92 8.42
CA MET A 86 -6.89 -2.00 9.26
C MET A 86 -8.39 -2.18 9.07
N GLY A 87 -9.14 -1.09 8.98
CA GLY A 87 -10.60 -1.17 8.76
C GLY A 87 -10.97 -1.88 7.45
N PHE A 88 -10.18 -1.71 6.39
CA PHE A 88 -10.41 -2.44 5.14
C PHE A 88 -10.05 -3.92 5.26
N ILE A 89 -8.89 -4.24 5.81
CA ILE A 89 -8.40 -5.62 5.92
C ILE A 89 -9.30 -6.47 6.78
N GLU A 90 -9.74 -5.96 7.94
CA GLU A 90 -10.63 -6.68 8.86
C GLU A 90 -12.02 -6.97 8.27
N ASN A 91 -12.53 -6.07 7.44
CA ASN A 91 -13.87 -6.21 6.84
C ASN A 91 -13.88 -6.90 5.46
N ASN A 92 -12.72 -7.16 4.84
CA ASN A 92 -12.60 -7.70 3.49
C ASN A 92 -11.60 -8.86 3.41
N LYS A 93 -11.61 -9.76 4.39
CA LYS A 93 -10.63 -10.85 4.54
C LYS A 93 -10.53 -11.74 3.30
N ALA A 94 -11.68 -12.23 2.79
CA ALA A 94 -11.70 -13.08 1.61
C ALA A 94 -11.15 -12.35 0.37
N LEU A 95 -11.50 -11.08 0.19
CA LEU A 95 -10.99 -10.26 -0.92
C LEU A 95 -9.48 -10.10 -0.85
N CYS A 96 -8.93 -9.85 0.34
CA CYS A 96 -7.48 -9.79 0.54
C CYS A 96 -6.81 -11.12 0.19
N MET A 97 -7.41 -12.28 0.58
CA MET A 97 -6.86 -13.60 0.28
C MET A 97 -6.86 -13.92 -1.22
N LEU A 98 -7.82 -13.39 -2.00
CA LEU A 98 -7.85 -13.60 -3.45
C LEU A 98 -6.65 -12.99 -4.19
N SER A 99 -5.86 -12.13 -3.55
CA SER A 99 -4.58 -11.67 -4.08
C SER A 99 -3.59 -12.81 -4.35
N VAL A 100 -3.80 -14.01 -3.77
CA VAL A 100 -3.04 -15.22 -4.08
C VAL A 100 -3.10 -15.57 -5.57
N LEU A 101 -4.24 -15.31 -6.25
CA LEU A 101 -4.38 -15.53 -7.69
C LEU A 101 -3.42 -14.65 -8.48
N THR A 102 -3.35 -13.36 -8.15
CA THR A 102 -2.43 -12.43 -8.78
C THR A 102 -0.97 -12.88 -8.64
N ASN A 103 -0.56 -13.26 -7.42
CA ASN A 103 0.79 -13.74 -7.17
C ASN A 103 1.12 -15.02 -7.92
N THR A 104 0.20 -16.00 -7.90
CA THR A 104 0.37 -17.29 -8.59
C THR A 104 0.48 -17.08 -10.09
N HIS A 105 -0.42 -16.31 -10.69
CA HIS A 105 -0.42 -16.07 -12.13
C HIS A 105 0.80 -15.27 -12.60
N MET A 106 1.22 -14.26 -11.83
CA MET A 106 2.43 -13.51 -12.16
C MET A 106 3.70 -14.37 -12.05
N LEU A 107 3.80 -15.28 -11.07
CA LEU A 107 4.93 -16.23 -10.96
C LEU A 107 4.94 -17.20 -12.14
N LEU A 108 3.79 -17.81 -12.46
CA LEU A 108 3.67 -18.75 -13.59
C LEU A 108 4.01 -18.06 -14.91
N ALA A 109 3.43 -16.88 -15.18
CA ALA A 109 3.69 -16.15 -16.42
C ALA A 109 5.16 -15.69 -16.51
N SER A 110 5.77 -15.35 -15.37
CA SER A 110 7.20 -15.00 -15.31
C SER A 110 8.08 -16.19 -15.62
N GLN A 111 7.75 -17.37 -15.10
CA GLN A 111 8.47 -18.63 -15.38
C GLN A 111 8.35 -18.99 -16.86
N GLU A 112 7.14 -18.98 -17.45
CA GLU A 112 6.91 -19.25 -18.87
C GLU A 112 7.66 -18.27 -19.79
N ALA A 113 7.74 -17.00 -19.40
CA ALA A 113 8.41 -15.94 -20.17
C ALA A 113 9.94 -15.92 -20.01
N GLY A 114 10.52 -16.74 -19.13
CA GLY A 114 11.95 -16.77 -18.85
C GLY A 114 12.44 -15.52 -18.11
N VAL A 115 11.57 -14.89 -17.28
CA VAL A 115 11.94 -13.78 -16.42
C VAL A 115 13.08 -14.17 -15.50
N LYS A 116 14.09 -13.32 -15.41
CA LYS A 116 15.29 -13.60 -14.60
C LYS A 116 15.08 -13.29 -13.13
N ARG A 117 14.46 -12.14 -12.82
CA ARG A 117 14.30 -11.67 -11.44
C ARG A 117 12.84 -11.33 -11.15
N PHE A 118 12.35 -11.79 -10.03
CA PHE A 118 11.00 -11.55 -9.55
C PHE A 118 11.04 -10.97 -8.13
N PHE A 119 10.58 -9.75 -7.97
CA PHE A 119 10.43 -9.10 -6.67
C PHE A 119 9.00 -9.26 -6.18
N PHE A 120 8.83 -9.68 -4.93
CA PHE A 120 7.54 -9.80 -4.28
C PHE A 120 7.44 -8.85 -3.06
N SER A 121 6.39 -8.02 -3.04
CA SER A 121 6.04 -7.22 -1.88
C SER A 121 5.25 -8.06 -0.88
N SER A 122 5.93 -8.55 0.14
CA SER A 122 5.31 -9.11 1.33
C SER A 122 4.97 -8.00 2.33
N SER A 123 4.58 -8.34 3.52
CA SER A 123 4.07 -7.40 4.52
C SER A 123 4.48 -7.79 5.94
N ALA A 124 4.57 -6.82 6.83
CA ALA A 124 4.69 -7.08 8.27
C ALA A 124 3.47 -7.81 8.87
N CYS A 125 2.38 -7.96 8.13
CA CYS A 125 1.23 -8.79 8.54
C CYS A 125 1.51 -10.30 8.54
N VAL A 126 2.66 -10.75 8.01
CA VAL A 126 3.10 -12.16 8.07
C VAL A 126 3.61 -12.58 9.46
N TYR A 127 3.96 -11.61 10.29
CA TYR A 127 4.52 -11.89 11.61
C TYR A 127 3.48 -12.47 12.56
N ASN A 128 3.95 -13.35 13.46
CA ASN A 128 3.13 -13.96 14.50
C ASN A 128 2.44 -12.88 15.34
N ALA A 129 1.10 -12.91 15.37
CA ALA A 129 0.28 -11.92 16.07
C ALA A 129 0.53 -11.89 17.58
N GLU A 130 0.85 -13.04 18.19
CA GLU A 130 1.13 -13.14 19.63
C GLU A 130 2.37 -12.35 20.06
N LYS A 131 3.30 -12.08 19.13
CA LYS A 131 4.48 -11.25 19.41
C LYS A 131 4.18 -9.75 19.36
N GLN A 132 2.95 -9.35 19.03
CA GLN A 132 2.54 -7.97 18.78
C GLN A 132 1.44 -7.48 19.72
N VAL A 133 1.26 -8.15 20.84
CA VAL A 133 0.19 -7.87 21.83
C VAL A 133 0.53 -6.72 22.80
N ASN A 134 1.77 -6.22 22.77
CA ASN A 134 2.25 -5.16 23.64
C ASN A 134 2.65 -3.91 22.82
N PRO A 135 2.25 -2.67 23.20
CA PRO A 135 2.76 -1.44 22.56
C PRO A 135 4.28 -1.29 22.63
N HIS A 136 4.92 -1.80 23.69
CA HIS A 136 6.39 -1.84 23.83
C HIS A 136 6.98 -3.11 23.17
N VAL A 137 6.60 -3.32 21.92
CA VAL A 137 7.04 -4.49 21.14
C VAL A 137 8.54 -4.48 20.91
N THR A 138 9.18 -5.65 21.09
CA THR A 138 10.52 -5.87 20.53
C THR A 138 10.42 -5.82 19.00
N ALA A 139 11.39 -5.16 18.36
CA ALA A 139 11.40 -5.07 16.89
C ALA A 139 11.38 -6.48 16.28
N LEU A 140 10.50 -6.68 15.27
CA LEU A 140 10.25 -7.98 14.67
C LEU A 140 11.39 -8.35 13.70
N ALA A 141 12.13 -9.38 14.05
CA ALA A 141 13.12 -9.98 13.17
C ALA A 141 12.47 -10.96 12.19
N GLU A 142 13.12 -11.25 11.06
CA GLU A 142 12.52 -12.07 10.00
C GLU A 142 12.13 -13.49 10.45
N ALA A 143 12.83 -14.03 11.46
CA ALA A 143 12.50 -15.34 12.07
C ALA A 143 11.15 -15.33 12.81
N ASP A 144 10.68 -14.17 13.26
CA ASP A 144 9.45 -14.04 14.05
C ASP A 144 8.15 -14.31 13.27
N ALA A 145 8.25 -14.52 11.95
CA ALA A 145 7.12 -15.01 11.15
C ALA A 145 6.79 -16.49 11.43
N TYR A 146 7.66 -17.20 12.13
CA TYR A 146 7.47 -18.63 12.43
C TYR A 146 7.58 -18.91 13.94
N PRO A 147 6.76 -19.85 14.51
CA PRO A 147 5.67 -20.57 13.82
C PRO A 147 4.62 -19.61 13.28
N GLY A 148 4.03 -19.94 12.11
CA GLY A 148 3.11 -19.05 11.40
C GLY A 148 1.81 -18.84 12.18
N LEU A 149 1.54 -17.59 12.55
CA LEU A 149 0.28 -17.09 13.08
C LEU A 149 0.09 -15.63 12.59
N PRO A 150 0.05 -15.41 11.26
CA PRO A 150 -0.05 -14.07 10.70
C PRO A 150 -1.41 -13.43 10.97
N GLU A 151 -1.49 -12.11 10.76
CA GLU A 151 -2.78 -11.42 10.76
C GLU A 151 -3.69 -12.00 9.68
N ASP A 152 -4.93 -12.25 10.06
CA ASP A 152 -5.95 -12.94 9.30
C ASP A 152 -6.11 -12.42 7.84
N GLY A 153 -6.53 -13.27 6.93
CA GLY A 153 -6.75 -13.00 5.51
C GLY A 153 -5.48 -12.52 4.80
N TYR A 154 -5.19 -11.23 4.89
CA TYR A 154 -4.06 -10.61 4.20
C TYR A 154 -2.69 -11.17 4.63
N GLY A 155 -2.48 -11.39 5.92
CA GLY A 155 -1.23 -11.94 6.44
C GLY A 155 -0.98 -13.36 5.95
N TRP A 156 -2.00 -14.20 5.93
CA TRP A 156 -1.92 -15.58 5.42
C TRP A 156 -1.62 -15.63 3.93
N GLU A 157 -2.27 -14.78 3.13
CA GLU A 157 -1.99 -14.66 1.70
C GLU A 157 -0.51 -14.32 1.46
N LYS A 158 -0.02 -13.31 2.17
CA LYS A 158 1.39 -12.87 2.02
C LYS A 158 2.37 -13.95 2.44
N LEU A 159 2.15 -14.62 3.58
CA LEU A 159 3.04 -15.69 4.06
C LEU A 159 3.05 -16.90 3.11
N PHE A 160 1.88 -17.27 2.57
CA PHE A 160 1.78 -18.30 1.53
C PHE A 160 2.57 -17.91 0.27
N SER A 161 2.42 -16.68 -0.20
CA SER A 161 3.10 -16.18 -1.39
C SER A 161 4.62 -16.08 -1.21
N GLU A 162 5.14 -15.83 0.00
CA GLU A 162 6.58 -15.96 0.31
C GLU A 162 7.07 -17.39 0.06
N ARG A 163 6.28 -18.40 0.48
CA ARG A 163 6.61 -19.82 0.24
C ARG A 163 6.57 -20.14 -1.25
N MET A 164 5.58 -19.64 -1.99
CA MET A 164 5.51 -19.78 -3.45
C MET A 164 6.76 -19.21 -4.12
N CYS A 165 7.19 -18.01 -3.78
CA CYS A 165 8.42 -17.40 -4.31
C CYS A 165 9.65 -18.28 -4.06
N ARG A 166 9.78 -18.82 -2.85
CA ARG A 166 10.88 -19.74 -2.51
C ARG A 166 10.87 -20.97 -3.38
N HIS A 167 9.74 -21.67 -3.49
CA HIS A 167 9.67 -22.93 -4.25
C HIS A 167 9.81 -22.71 -5.77
N PHE A 168 9.29 -21.60 -6.32
CA PHE A 168 9.56 -21.24 -7.71
C PHE A 168 11.05 -21.02 -7.99
N ARG A 169 11.80 -20.48 -7.02
CA ARG A 169 13.25 -20.36 -7.14
C ARG A 169 13.91 -21.73 -7.10
N GLU A 170 13.51 -22.61 -6.17
CA GLU A 170 14.07 -23.94 -5.98
C GLU A 170 13.80 -24.85 -7.17
N ASP A 171 12.56 -24.85 -7.70
CA ASP A 171 12.12 -25.79 -8.74
C ASP A 171 12.42 -25.28 -10.16
N PHE A 172 12.35 -23.97 -10.40
CA PHE A 172 12.43 -23.38 -11.75
C PHE A 172 13.60 -22.39 -11.93
N GLY A 173 14.36 -22.10 -10.89
CA GLY A 173 15.56 -21.25 -10.97
C GLY A 173 15.30 -19.75 -11.12
N ILE A 174 14.04 -19.28 -11.09
CA ILE A 174 13.72 -17.85 -11.15
C ILE A 174 14.24 -17.13 -9.90
N GLN A 175 15.00 -16.04 -10.06
CA GLN A 175 15.65 -15.35 -8.96
C GLN A 175 14.63 -14.50 -8.19
N THR A 176 13.94 -15.08 -7.22
CA THR A 176 12.96 -14.36 -6.40
C THR A 176 13.61 -13.57 -5.27
N ARG A 177 13.07 -12.39 -4.99
CA ARG A 177 13.41 -11.52 -3.86
C ARG A 177 12.13 -11.14 -3.15
N VAL A 178 12.13 -11.20 -1.82
CA VAL A 178 10.93 -10.94 -1.00
C VAL A 178 11.27 -9.88 0.04
N ALA A 179 10.51 -8.77 0.03
CA ALA A 179 10.61 -7.74 1.06
C ALA A 179 9.32 -7.65 1.88
N ARG A 180 9.44 -7.67 3.21
CA ARG A 180 8.35 -7.45 4.15
C ARG A 180 8.22 -5.96 4.44
N PHE A 181 7.24 -5.32 3.81
CA PHE A 181 7.01 -3.89 3.99
C PHE A 181 6.38 -3.58 5.34
N HIS A 182 6.98 -2.61 6.05
CA HIS A 182 6.43 -2.04 7.29
C HIS A 182 5.86 -0.64 7.00
N ASN A 183 4.51 -0.54 6.96
CA ASN A 183 3.74 0.72 6.90
C ASN A 183 4.33 1.84 6.03
N VAL A 184 4.40 1.62 4.74
CA VAL A 184 4.87 2.64 3.79
C VAL A 184 3.85 3.78 3.70
N TYR A 185 4.32 5.04 3.68
CA TYR A 185 3.52 6.25 3.55
C TYR A 185 4.24 7.30 2.71
N GLY A 186 3.50 8.29 2.21
CA GLY A 186 4.04 9.38 1.38
C GLY A 186 2.98 10.03 0.49
N PRO A 187 3.38 11.00 -0.33
CA PRO A 187 2.54 11.61 -1.37
C PRO A 187 2.06 10.59 -2.42
N ASN A 188 0.99 10.93 -3.14
CA ASN A 188 0.39 10.12 -4.20
C ASN A 188 -0.14 8.75 -3.75
N GLY A 189 -0.45 8.61 -2.45
CA GLY A 189 -1.11 7.44 -1.90
C GLY A 189 -2.58 7.72 -1.56
N THR A 190 -3.32 6.67 -1.22
CA THR A 190 -4.70 6.82 -0.75
C THR A 190 -4.72 7.62 0.55
N TRP A 191 -5.43 8.73 0.58
CA TRP A 191 -5.53 9.62 1.72
C TRP A 191 -6.97 9.78 2.25
N ARG A 192 -7.97 9.19 1.56
CA ARG A 192 -9.39 9.17 1.92
C ARG A 192 -10.08 7.91 1.40
N GLY A 193 -11.37 7.70 1.78
CA GLY A 193 -12.20 6.61 1.24
C GLY A 193 -12.06 5.29 2.00
N GLY A 194 -11.47 5.27 3.21
CA GLY A 194 -11.46 4.10 4.11
C GLY A 194 -10.35 3.09 3.84
N ARG A 195 -9.51 3.30 2.82
CA ARG A 195 -8.32 2.47 2.55
C ARG A 195 -7.00 3.11 3.00
N GLU A 196 -7.05 4.37 3.44
CA GLU A 196 -5.88 5.12 3.88
C GLU A 196 -5.24 4.55 5.14
N LYS A 197 -3.90 4.65 5.23
CA LYS A 197 -3.14 4.30 6.43
C LYS A 197 -3.05 5.47 7.41
N ALA A 198 -2.69 5.19 8.65
CA ALA A 198 -2.68 6.17 9.73
C ALA A 198 -1.97 7.50 9.41
N PRO A 199 -0.78 7.56 8.78
CA PRO A 199 -0.15 8.83 8.45
C PRO A 199 -1.00 9.71 7.55
N ALA A 200 -1.58 9.16 6.48
CA ALA A 200 -2.44 9.90 5.57
C ALA A 200 -3.78 10.31 6.24
N ALA A 201 -4.38 9.39 7.00
CA ALA A 201 -5.61 9.66 7.75
C ALA A 201 -5.43 10.78 8.77
N VAL A 202 -4.32 10.78 9.52
CA VAL A 202 -4.01 11.83 10.51
C VAL A 202 -3.78 13.18 9.81
N CYS A 203 -2.97 13.23 8.76
CA CYS A 203 -2.76 14.46 7.98
C CYS A 203 -4.10 15.02 7.48
N ARG A 204 -4.94 14.19 6.86
CA ARG A 204 -6.27 14.60 6.37
C ARG A 204 -7.15 15.15 7.49
N LYS A 205 -7.24 14.46 8.63
CA LYS A 205 -8.05 14.88 9.77
C LYS A 205 -7.57 16.23 10.34
N VAL A 206 -6.26 16.43 10.46
CA VAL A 206 -5.66 17.69 10.92
C VAL A 206 -5.95 18.84 9.94
N ILE A 207 -5.82 18.59 8.62
CA ILE A 207 -6.15 19.57 7.57
C ILE A 207 -7.63 19.95 7.62
N ALA A 208 -8.52 18.96 7.72
CA ALA A 208 -9.96 19.18 7.79
C ALA A 208 -10.35 19.97 9.04
N ALA A 209 -9.80 19.63 10.22
CA ALA A 209 -10.04 20.35 11.47
C ALA A 209 -9.56 21.82 11.40
N LYS A 210 -8.40 22.06 10.78
CA LYS A 210 -7.88 23.41 10.54
C LYS A 210 -8.78 24.21 9.60
N ALA A 211 -9.26 23.59 8.53
CA ALA A 211 -10.10 24.24 7.52
C ALA A 211 -11.51 24.56 8.04
N SER A 212 -12.10 23.68 8.86
CA SER A 212 -13.43 23.88 9.44
C SER A 212 -13.46 24.78 10.68
N GLY A 213 -12.30 25.00 11.32
CA GLY A 213 -12.25 25.67 12.63
C GLY A 213 -12.74 24.80 13.80
N ASP A 214 -13.11 23.55 13.56
CA ASP A 214 -13.39 22.55 14.59
C ASP A 214 -12.08 21.96 15.09
N HIS A 215 -11.49 22.57 16.10
CA HIS A 215 -10.20 22.18 16.66
C HIS A 215 -10.26 20.83 17.40
N SER A 216 -10.80 19.77 16.74
CA SER A 216 -10.90 18.44 17.31
C SER A 216 -10.43 17.35 16.31
N ILE A 217 -9.99 16.20 16.84
CA ILE A 217 -9.58 15.03 16.06
C ILE A 217 -10.04 13.73 16.72
N GLU A 218 -10.68 12.85 15.96
CA GLU A 218 -11.01 11.51 16.38
C GLU A 218 -9.81 10.57 16.18
N ILE A 219 -9.45 9.83 17.25
CA ILE A 219 -8.38 8.81 17.26
C ILE A 219 -9.00 7.46 17.56
N TRP A 220 -8.73 6.46 16.72
CA TRP A 220 -9.17 5.08 16.94
C TRP A 220 -8.34 4.41 18.03
N GLY A 221 -8.99 3.80 19.03
CA GLY A 221 -8.37 3.33 20.25
C GLY A 221 -8.03 4.48 21.19
N ASP A 222 -7.06 4.25 22.07
CA ASP A 222 -6.54 5.23 23.05
C ASP A 222 -5.29 5.98 22.54
N GLY A 223 -4.86 5.68 21.32
CA GLY A 223 -3.70 6.30 20.70
C GLY A 223 -2.34 5.82 21.25
N THR A 224 -2.31 4.83 22.14
CA THR A 224 -1.06 4.27 22.72
C THR A 224 -0.44 3.18 21.85
N GLN A 225 -1.20 2.59 20.91
CA GLN A 225 -0.68 1.60 19.98
C GLN A 225 0.50 2.17 19.18
N THR A 226 1.55 1.36 18.99
CA THR A 226 2.79 1.80 18.38
C THR A 226 3.00 1.21 17.00
N ARG A 227 3.56 2.02 16.09
CA ARG A 227 3.95 1.64 14.73
C ARG A 227 5.24 2.34 14.33
N SER A 228 5.99 1.69 13.45
CA SER A 228 6.97 2.38 12.63
C SER A 228 6.41 2.64 11.24
N PHE A 229 6.81 3.76 10.64
CA PHE A 229 6.36 4.19 9.32
C PHE A 229 7.55 4.53 8.44
N MET A 230 7.63 3.91 7.27
CA MET A 230 8.71 4.12 6.30
C MET A 230 8.26 5.06 5.19
N TYR A 231 9.04 6.09 4.92
CA TYR A 231 8.74 7.02 3.84
C TYR A 231 8.96 6.36 2.46
N ILE A 232 8.18 6.80 1.48
CA ILE A 232 8.11 6.16 0.16
C ILE A 232 9.44 6.14 -0.58
N ASP A 233 10.26 7.18 -0.46
CA ASP A 233 11.55 7.24 -1.17
C ASP A 233 12.52 6.18 -0.65
N ASP A 234 12.60 5.97 0.68
CA ASP A 234 13.35 4.88 1.29
C ASP A 234 12.81 3.51 0.83
N CYS A 235 11.48 3.36 0.71
CA CYS A 235 10.87 2.13 0.21
C CYS A 235 11.34 1.80 -1.20
N VAL A 236 11.26 2.76 -2.12
CA VAL A 236 11.65 2.58 -3.53
C VAL A 236 13.15 2.36 -3.67
N GLU A 237 13.97 3.04 -2.87
CA GLU A 237 15.41 2.78 -2.82
C GLU A 237 15.71 1.36 -2.34
N GLY A 238 15.06 0.94 -1.24
CA GLY A 238 15.22 -0.40 -0.69
C GLY A 238 14.79 -1.50 -1.66
N ILE A 239 13.69 -1.32 -2.41
CA ILE A 239 13.26 -2.24 -3.48
C ILE A 239 14.38 -2.42 -4.50
N GLY A 240 14.98 -1.32 -4.98
CA GLY A 240 16.09 -1.36 -5.94
C GLY A 240 17.31 -2.12 -5.39
N LYS A 241 17.71 -1.83 -4.15
CA LYS A 241 18.84 -2.52 -3.51
C LYS A 241 18.58 -4.02 -3.31
N ILE A 242 17.36 -4.39 -2.91
CA ILE A 242 17.00 -5.80 -2.66
C ILE A 242 16.96 -6.59 -3.96
N ILE A 243 16.38 -6.08 -5.04
CA ILE A 243 16.32 -6.83 -6.30
C ILE A 243 17.71 -7.05 -6.91
N ASP A 244 18.61 -6.11 -6.72
CA ASP A 244 19.98 -6.21 -7.21
C ASP A 244 20.90 -7.03 -6.29
N SER A 245 20.45 -7.41 -5.11
CA SER A 245 21.21 -8.19 -4.13
C SER A 245 21.16 -9.70 -4.38
N GLN A 246 21.94 -10.45 -3.59
CA GLN A 246 21.87 -11.91 -3.49
C GLN A 246 21.08 -12.38 -2.25
N ILE A 247 20.17 -11.54 -1.72
CA ILE A 247 19.32 -11.88 -0.57
C ILE A 247 18.13 -12.71 -1.08
N TYR A 248 18.13 -14.01 -0.80
CA TYR A 248 17.10 -14.94 -1.25
C TYR A 248 16.00 -15.19 -0.22
N GLU A 249 16.29 -14.99 1.05
CA GLU A 249 15.30 -15.12 2.11
C GLU A 249 14.50 -13.82 2.27
N PRO A 250 13.25 -13.90 2.76
CA PRO A 250 12.49 -12.69 3.07
C PRO A 250 13.26 -11.75 3.98
N ILE A 251 13.19 -10.45 3.67
CA ILE A 251 13.90 -9.41 4.42
C ILE A 251 12.97 -8.27 4.80
N ASN A 252 13.14 -7.71 6.00
CA ASN A 252 12.43 -6.52 6.42
C ASN A 252 12.81 -5.31 5.58
N LEU A 253 11.79 -4.54 5.19
CA LEU A 253 11.96 -3.21 4.60
C LEU A 253 11.02 -2.25 5.33
N GLY A 254 11.54 -1.56 6.35
CA GLY A 254 10.78 -0.71 7.25
C GLY A 254 11.67 0.24 8.05
N SER A 255 11.07 1.26 8.65
CA SER A 255 11.74 2.15 9.59
C SER A 255 11.81 1.52 10.97
N SER A 256 12.88 1.77 11.70
CA SER A 256 13.02 1.43 13.13
C SER A 256 12.49 2.53 14.05
N GLU A 257 12.10 3.70 13.52
CA GLU A 257 11.53 4.82 14.30
C GLU A 257 10.11 4.48 14.78
N LEU A 258 10.00 4.02 16.02
CA LEU A 258 8.75 3.61 16.66
C LEU A 258 8.04 4.79 17.31
N VAL A 259 6.77 5.01 16.97
CA VAL A 259 5.94 6.06 17.54
C VAL A 259 4.56 5.55 17.92
N THR A 260 3.93 6.19 18.92
CA THR A 260 2.51 5.99 19.20
C THR A 260 1.66 6.76 18.17
N ILE A 261 0.38 6.40 18.05
CA ILE A 261 -0.55 7.19 17.21
C ILE A 261 -0.73 8.62 17.80
N ASN A 262 -0.66 8.76 19.11
CA ASN A 262 -0.67 10.09 19.75
C ASN A 262 0.51 10.95 19.30
N GLN A 263 1.73 10.40 19.28
CA GLN A 263 2.93 11.09 18.78
C GLN A 263 2.84 11.41 17.28
N LEU A 264 2.24 10.52 16.47
CA LEU A 264 1.99 10.80 15.06
C LEU A 264 1.06 12.03 14.89
N VAL A 265 0.03 12.15 15.74
CA VAL A 265 -0.86 13.35 15.77
C VAL A 265 -0.09 14.57 16.20
N ASP A 266 0.77 14.47 17.24
CA ASP A 266 1.61 15.62 17.69
C ASP A 266 2.48 16.15 16.54
N ILE A 267 3.10 15.27 15.75
CA ILE A 267 3.91 15.66 14.59
C ILE A 267 3.08 16.40 13.54
N ALA A 268 1.88 15.89 13.23
CA ALA A 268 1.01 16.53 12.24
C ALA A 268 0.46 17.88 12.74
N GLU A 269 0.12 18.00 14.03
CA GLU A 269 -0.27 19.26 14.69
C GLU A 269 0.85 20.31 14.64
N GLU A 270 2.09 19.89 14.91
CA GLU A 270 3.26 20.77 14.85
C GLU A 270 3.46 21.31 13.42
N ILE A 271 3.34 20.45 12.41
CA ILE A 271 3.46 20.85 11.00
C ILE A 271 2.32 21.80 10.59
N ALA A 272 1.11 21.55 11.06
CA ALA A 272 -0.06 22.38 10.79
C ALA A 272 -0.07 23.72 11.56
N GLY A 273 0.72 23.84 12.62
CA GLY A 273 0.74 25.00 13.52
C GLY A 273 -0.52 25.14 14.36
N ILE A 274 -1.17 24.03 14.74
CA ILE A 274 -2.41 23.99 15.53
C ILE A 274 -2.32 22.95 16.64
N LYS A 275 -3.22 23.07 17.64
CA LYS A 275 -3.46 22.02 18.63
C LYS A 275 -4.92 21.61 18.59
N LEU A 276 -5.17 20.28 18.66
CA LEU A 276 -6.49 19.70 18.54
C LEU A 276 -6.91 19.01 19.84
N LYS A 277 -8.19 19.11 20.17
CA LYS A 277 -8.81 18.30 21.22
C LYS A 277 -9.00 16.88 20.69
N ARG A 278 -8.47 15.88 21.41
CA ARG A 278 -8.51 14.47 21.02
C ARG A 278 -9.77 13.80 21.55
N HIS A 279 -10.47 13.08 20.65
CA HIS A 279 -11.60 12.22 20.97
C HIS A 279 -11.23 10.77 20.65
N TYR A 280 -11.21 9.91 21.66
CA TYR A 280 -10.78 8.53 21.54
C TYR A 280 -11.98 7.61 21.31
N LYS A 281 -11.97 6.88 20.18
CA LYS A 281 -12.99 5.88 19.84
C LYS A 281 -12.45 4.49 20.17
N LEU A 282 -12.73 4.05 21.42
CA LEU A 282 -12.12 2.85 22.00
C LEU A 282 -12.59 1.53 21.35
N ASP A 283 -13.77 1.50 20.74
CA ASP A 283 -14.41 0.37 20.06
C ASP A 283 -13.99 0.23 18.59
N ALA A 284 -13.25 1.18 18.05
CA ALA A 284 -12.80 1.13 16.66
C ALA A 284 -11.67 0.11 16.46
N PRO A 285 -11.53 -0.46 15.23
CA PRO A 285 -10.46 -1.40 14.88
C PRO A 285 -9.06 -0.80 15.10
N ARG A 286 -8.23 -1.45 15.91
CA ARG A 286 -6.87 -0.98 16.25
C ARG A 286 -5.76 -1.81 15.61
N GLY A 287 -6.08 -3.05 15.22
CA GLY A 287 -5.08 -4.04 14.84
C GLY A 287 -4.19 -4.43 16.02
N VAL A 288 -2.95 -4.86 15.74
CA VAL A 288 -1.97 -5.26 16.78
C VAL A 288 -1.61 -4.09 17.69
N ALA A 289 -1.21 -4.36 18.95
CA ALA A 289 -0.86 -3.32 19.92
C ALA A 289 0.46 -2.61 19.56
N GLY A 290 1.47 -3.35 19.07
CA GLY A 290 2.76 -2.78 18.67
C GLY A 290 3.35 -3.48 17.44
N ARG A 291 4.03 -2.71 16.58
CA ARG A 291 4.78 -3.23 15.42
C ARG A 291 5.97 -2.35 15.09
N ASN A 292 7.15 -2.94 15.08
CA ASN A 292 8.39 -2.28 14.69
C ASN A 292 9.21 -3.19 13.77
N SER A 293 10.09 -2.62 12.95
CA SER A 293 11.00 -3.36 12.07
C SER A 293 12.36 -3.54 12.73
N ASP A 294 12.83 -4.78 12.81
CA ASP A 294 14.26 -5.05 13.06
C ASP A 294 15.00 -4.92 11.72
N ASN A 295 15.90 -3.96 11.64
CA ASN A 295 16.66 -3.65 10.43
C ASN A 295 18.08 -4.24 10.46
N THR A 296 18.41 -5.08 11.45
CA THR A 296 19.75 -5.68 11.60
C THR A 296 20.17 -6.42 10.34
N LYS A 297 19.27 -7.22 9.76
CA LYS A 297 19.57 -8.05 8.59
C LYS A 297 19.78 -7.19 7.33
N ILE A 298 18.90 -6.24 7.02
CA ILE A 298 19.03 -5.38 5.84
C ILE A 298 20.31 -4.52 5.93
N LYS A 299 20.61 -4.00 7.11
CA LYS A 299 21.83 -3.24 7.37
C LYS A 299 23.10 -4.07 7.19
N SER A 300 23.09 -5.31 7.68
CA SER A 300 24.27 -6.21 7.56
C SER A 300 24.54 -6.63 6.11
N TYR A 301 23.49 -6.88 5.31
CA TYR A 301 23.64 -7.34 3.92
C TYR A 301 23.89 -6.21 2.92
N LEU A 302 23.24 -5.04 3.11
CA LEU A 302 23.23 -3.97 2.13
C LEU A 302 24.05 -2.74 2.58
N GLY A 303 24.55 -2.71 3.82
CA GLY A 303 25.18 -1.52 4.40
C GLY A 303 24.23 -0.30 4.44
N TRP A 304 22.92 -0.56 4.42
CA TRP A 304 21.87 0.45 4.25
C TRP A 304 20.62 0.11 5.06
N GLU A 305 19.93 1.13 5.52
CA GLU A 305 18.60 1.06 6.11
C GLU A 305 17.83 2.36 5.81
N PRO A 306 16.47 2.36 5.90
CA PRO A 306 15.68 3.57 5.77
C PRO A 306 16.14 4.67 6.73
N SER A 307 16.26 5.92 6.25
CA SER A 307 16.88 7.02 6.98
C SER A 307 16.06 8.30 7.03
N ILE A 308 15.01 8.42 6.21
CA ILE A 308 14.15 9.60 6.21
C ILE A 308 13.28 9.58 7.49
N SER A 309 13.45 10.60 8.33
CA SER A 309 12.73 10.68 9.60
C SER A 309 11.23 10.82 9.40
N LEU A 310 10.43 10.32 10.34
CA LEU A 310 8.97 10.41 10.29
C LEU A 310 8.50 11.87 10.12
N LYS A 311 9.09 12.81 10.84
CA LYS A 311 8.74 14.23 10.75
C LYS A 311 8.97 14.80 9.34
N GLN A 312 10.08 14.48 8.70
CA GLN A 312 10.37 14.93 7.32
C GLN A 312 9.34 14.36 6.33
N GLY A 313 9.07 13.05 6.40
CA GLY A 313 8.11 12.39 5.53
C GLY A 313 6.67 12.85 5.76
N ILE A 314 6.26 13.08 7.02
CA ILE A 314 4.93 13.63 7.33
C ILE A 314 4.79 15.06 6.79
N ALA A 315 5.83 15.89 6.88
CA ALA A 315 5.78 17.26 6.33
C ALA A 315 5.55 17.25 4.81
N ALA A 316 6.18 16.33 4.07
CA ALA A 316 5.96 16.18 2.63
C ALA A 316 4.55 15.63 2.32
N THR A 317 4.12 14.61 3.07
CA THR A 317 2.79 14.00 2.91
C THR A 317 1.67 15.00 3.25
N TYR A 318 1.82 15.76 4.32
CA TYR A 318 0.86 16.78 4.75
C TYR A 318 0.67 17.85 3.65
N ARG A 319 1.77 18.39 3.12
CA ARG A 319 1.70 19.41 2.04
C ARG A 319 0.95 18.88 0.82
N TRP A 320 1.28 17.67 0.39
CA TRP A 320 0.60 17.06 -0.75
C TRP A 320 -0.90 16.85 -0.47
N ILE A 321 -1.28 16.31 0.70
CA ILE A 321 -2.71 16.13 1.06
C ILE A 321 -3.42 17.48 1.15
N GLU A 322 -2.77 18.52 1.68
CA GLU A 322 -3.35 19.86 1.78
C GLU A 322 -3.64 20.46 0.39
N GLU A 323 -2.75 20.23 -0.58
CA GLU A 323 -2.96 20.63 -1.97
C GLU A 323 -4.13 19.88 -2.61
N GLU A 324 -4.19 18.55 -2.44
CA GLU A 324 -5.30 17.73 -2.96
C GLU A 324 -6.64 18.13 -2.31
N PHE A 325 -6.67 18.31 -0.99
CA PHE A 325 -7.85 18.77 -0.25
C PHE A 325 -8.34 20.12 -0.78
N ARG A 326 -7.43 21.05 -1.02
CA ARG A 326 -7.75 22.39 -1.55
C ARG A 326 -8.31 22.32 -2.98
N LYS A 327 -7.76 21.45 -3.84
CA LYS A 327 -8.30 21.22 -5.20
C LYS A 327 -9.73 20.69 -5.15
N GLU A 328 -10.03 19.78 -4.23
CA GLU A 328 -11.39 19.22 -4.09
C GLU A 328 -12.40 20.25 -3.57
N CYS A 329 -12.03 21.06 -2.58
CA CYS A 329 -12.89 22.15 -2.09
C CYS A 329 -13.22 23.13 -3.23
N ASN A 330 -12.22 23.57 -3.99
CA ASN A 330 -12.43 24.49 -5.11
C ASN A 330 -13.31 23.85 -6.21
N ALA A 331 -13.14 22.57 -6.50
CA ALA A 331 -13.98 21.87 -7.48
C ALA A 331 -15.43 21.69 -6.99
N ALA A 332 -15.64 21.49 -5.69
CA ALA A 332 -16.98 21.42 -5.08
C ALA A 332 -17.70 22.78 -5.15
N ASP A 333 -16.98 23.86 -4.84
CA ASP A 333 -17.51 25.22 -4.95
C ASP A 333 -17.86 25.59 -6.40
N ALA A 334 -16.99 25.27 -7.36
CA ALA A 334 -17.25 25.48 -8.80
C ALA A 334 -18.49 24.71 -9.29
N ARG A 335 -18.67 23.44 -8.87
CA ARG A 335 -19.87 22.66 -9.19
C ARG A 335 -21.11 23.25 -8.53
N SER A 336 -21.01 23.69 -7.28
CA SER A 336 -22.10 24.35 -6.56
C SER A 336 -22.52 25.66 -7.24
N LEU A 337 -21.58 26.45 -7.74
CA LEU A 337 -21.86 27.68 -8.50
C LEU A 337 -22.48 27.35 -9.87
N ALA A 338 -22.04 26.29 -10.54
CA ALA A 338 -22.59 25.84 -11.80
C ALA A 338 -24.02 25.26 -11.69
N THR A 339 -24.38 24.72 -10.52
CA THR A 339 -25.73 24.14 -10.27
C THR A 339 -26.67 25.12 -9.58
N SER A 340 -26.17 26.18 -8.92
CA SER A 340 -26.96 27.20 -8.26
C SER A 340 -27.16 28.42 -9.17
N GLY A 341 -28.09 28.32 -10.11
CA GLY A 341 -28.84 29.49 -10.48
C GLY A 341 -29.70 29.89 -9.27
N TYR A 342 -29.27 30.97 -8.54
CA TYR A 342 -30.01 31.64 -7.47
C TYR A 342 -30.37 30.81 -6.19
N SER A 343 -29.60 30.95 -5.11
CA SER A 343 -30.08 31.37 -3.77
C SER A 343 -28.93 31.42 -2.74
N HIS A 344 -28.89 32.48 -1.95
CA HIS A 344 -28.02 32.67 -0.81
C HIS A 344 -28.41 31.72 0.34
N GLY A 345 -27.46 30.96 0.88
CA GLY A 345 -27.62 30.18 2.10
C GLY A 345 -26.32 29.45 2.45
N SER A 346 -25.79 29.73 3.62
CA SER A 346 -24.62 29.07 4.22
C SER A 346 -24.72 27.54 4.14
N LYS A 347 -23.68 26.87 3.59
CA LYS A 347 -23.63 25.40 3.44
C LYS A 347 -22.79 24.75 4.51
N PRO A 348 -23.23 23.59 5.04
CA PRO A 348 -22.39 22.75 5.86
C PRO A 348 -21.32 22.06 5.02
N ILE A 349 -20.10 21.98 5.57
CA ILE A 349 -18.99 21.18 5.05
C ILE A 349 -19.38 19.70 5.14
N PRO A 350 -19.13 18.83 4.15
CA PRO A 350 -19.47 17.42 4.24
C PRO A 350 -18.67 16.78 5.40
N GLY A 351 -19.32 16.55 6.50
CA GLY A 351 -18.84 15.73 7.59
C GLY A 351 -19.06 14.25 7.31
N ASP A 352 -18.21 13.43 7.85
CA ASP A 352 -18.11 11.98 7.83
C ASP A 352 -19.43 11.19 7.71
N GLY A 353 -19.95 11.04 6.51
CA GLY A 353 -21.13 10.26 6.17
C GLY A 353 -20.98 9.47 4.87
N TYR A 354 -19.76 9.16 4.44
CA TYR A 354 -19.53 8.34 3.28
C TYR A 354 -19.45 6.86 3.69
N VAL A 355 -20.59 6.18 3.63
CA VAL A 355 -20.62 4.74 3.36
C VAL A 355 -20.09 4.59 1.93
N ALA A 356 -18.87 4.10 1.79
CA ALA A 356 -18.30 3.80 0.49
C ALA A 356 -19.14 2.69 -0.17
N GLU A 357 -20.06 3.07 -1.06
CA GLU A 357 -20.53 2.15 -2.07
C GLU A 357 -19.33 1.77 -2.92
N SER A 358 -18.80 0.57 -2.68
CA SER A 358 -17.66 0.04 -3.40
C SER A 358 -18.09 -0.32 -4.82
N LYS A 359 -17.91 0.60 -5.76
CA LYS A 359 -18.03 0.30 -7.21
C LYS A 359 -17.18 -0.92 -7.63
N HIS A 360 -16.23 -1.34 -6.82
CA HIS A 360 -15.42 -2.56 -7.02
C HIS A 360 -16.13 -3.87 -6.62
N MET A 361 -17.18 -3.86 -5.80
CA MET A 361 -17.92 -5.09 -5.50
C MET A 361 -18.76 -5.59 -6.67
N ASP A 362 -19.18 -4.71 -7.58
CA ASP A 362 -20.03 -5.12 -8.71
C ASP A 362 -19.26 -5.91 -9.78
N THR A 363 -17.95 -5.71 -9.94
CA THR A 363 -17.15 -6.50 -10.87
C THR A 363 -16.97 -7.96 -10.44
N TRP A 364 -17.05 -8.26 -9.13
CA TRP A 364 -17.01 -9.62 -8.62
C TRP A 364 -18.34 -10.38 -8.80
N ARG A 365 -19.47 -9.68 -8.79
CA ARG A 365 -20.79 -10.29 -8.97
C ARG A 365 -21.10 -10.68 -10.42
N GLN A 366 -20.43 -10.06 -11.39
CA GLN A 366 -20.68 -10.32 -12.81
C GLN A 366 -19.83 -11.46 -13.41
N GLY A 367 -18.86 -12.03 -12.68
CA GLY A 367 -17.91 -13.02 -13.20
C GLY A 367 -18.03 -14.43 -12.63
N ILE A 368 -18.97 -14.73 -11.72
CA ILE A 368 -19.15 -16.09 -11.18
C ILE A 368 -20.41 -16.70 -11.81
N PRO A 369 -20.31 -17.78 -12.60
CA PRO A 369 -21.50 -18.54 -13.02
C PRO A 369 -22.17 -19.13 -11.78
N VAL A 370 -23.37 -18.69 -11.47
CA VAL A 370 -24.21 -19.28 -10.41
C VAL A 370 -24.70 -20.62 -10.92
N GLY A 371 -23.98 -21.67 -10.57
CA GLY A 371 -24.29 -23.06 -10.91
C GLY A 371 -23.86 -24.03 -9.83
N TYR A 372 -24.37 -23.89 -8.60
CA TYR A 372 -24.39 -25.00 -7.64
C TYR A 372 -25.79 -25.11 -7.05
N GLY A 373 -26.51 -26.13 -7.53
CA GLY A 373 -27.76 -26.61 -6.93
C GLY A 373 -27.49 -27.08 -5.50
N LYS A 374 -28.39 -26.76 -4.58
CA LYS A 374 -28.39 -27.31 -3.22
C LYS A 374 -28.55 -28.81 -3.30
N PRO A 375 -27.75 -29.63 -2.60
CA PRO A 375 -28.13 -31.01 -2.31
C PRO A 375 -29.25 -31.01 -1.29
N GLY A 376 -30.23 -31.86 -1.54
CA GLY A 376 -31.38 -32.11 -0.66
C GLY A 376 -31.00 -32.84 0.63
#